data_7637739f87459585429d1b2cf72bc523
#
_entry.id   7637739f87459585429d1b2cf72bc523
#
_cell.length_a   1.000
_cell.length_b   1.000
_cell.length_c   1.000
_cell.angle_alpha   90.00
_cell.angle_beta   90.00
_cell.angle_gamma   90.00
#
_symmetry.space_group_name_H-M   'P 1'
#
loop_
_entity.id
_entity.type
_entity.pdbx_description
1 polymer ?
#
loop_
_entity_poly.entity_id
_entity_poly.type
_entity_poly.pdbx_seq_one_letter_code
_entity_poly.pdbx_strand_id
1 'polypeptide(L)'
;GGLGTMGFGFPAAIGAKIGNRDKEVVCFTGDGGFQMNIQEMATAVVQEAPVIICLFNNYYLGMVRQMQQLFYGKRYEATCLRRRRTCPANCKGPNASCPPYTPDFIALAKSYGAHGIRVEKEEDIQAALDEARTYTDAPTIIEFMISTDEIVLPMVKSGNPMSEMILK
;
A
#
# COMPACT_ATOMS: atom_id res chain seq x y z
N GLY A 1 -10.40 5.72 10.18
CA GLY A 1 -10.48 6.66 11.25
C GLY A 1 -9.57 6.34 12.43
N GLY A 2 -9.84 6.97 13.54
CA GLY A 2 -9.09 6.71 14.75
C GLY A 2 -7.62 7.14 14.67
N LEU A 3 -6.72 6.27 15.13
CA LEU A 3 -5.30 6.58 15.26
C LEU A 3 -4.48 6.51 13.97
N GLY A 4 -5.07 6.03 12.86
CA GLY A 4 -4.35 5.90 11.58
C GLY A 4 -3.17 4.93 11.64
N THR A 5 -3.26 3.87 12.43
CA THR A 5 -2.17 2.92 12.68
C THR A 5 -1.80 2.16 11.42
N MET A 6 -0.56 2.29 10.96
CA MET A 6 -0.02 1.46 9.87
C MET A 6 -0.09 -0.02 10.26
N GLY A 7 -0.53 -0.85 9.30
CA GLY A 7 -0.69 -2.29 9.52
C GLY A 7 -2.06 -2.73 10.04
N PHE A 8 -2.92 -1.82 10.49
CA PHE A 8 -4.25 -2.18 11.01
C PHE A 8 -5.18 -2.77 9.93
N GLY A 9 -5.10 -2.27 8.69
CA GLY A 9 -6.08 -2.57 7.64
C GLY A 9 -6.20 -4.04 7.28
N PHE A 10 -5.08 -4.71 7.04
CA PHE A 10 -5.09 -6.09 6.58
C PHE A 10 -5.59 -7.08 7.67
N PRO A 11 -5.07 -7.09 8.90
CA PRO A 11 -5.63 -7.93 9.96
C PRO A 11 -7.11 -7.65 10.25
N ALA A 12 -7.53 -6.40 10.19
CA ALA A 12 -8.94 -6.04 10.34
C ALA A 12 -9.82 -6.60 9.21
N ALA A 13 -9.33 -6.60 7.98
CA ALA A 13 -10.02 -7.18 6.82
C ALA A 13 -10.17 -8.70 6.97
N ILE A 14 -9.15 -9.40 7.47
CA ILE A 14 -9.22 -10.84 7.79
C ILE A 14 -10.33 -11.07 8.82
N GLY A 15 -10.33 -10.32 9.92
CA GLY A 15 -11.37 -10.41 10.95
C GLY A 15 -12.77 -10.13 10.41
N ALA A 16 -12.91 -9.09 9.57
CA ALA A 16 -14.17 -8.76 8.91
C ALA A 16 -14.67 -9.91 8.01
N LYS A 17 -13.76 -10.55 7.25
CA LYS A 17 -14.10 -11.69 6.40
C LYS A 17 -14.51 -12.94 7.20
N ILE A 18 -13.81 -13.22 8.30
CA ILE A 18 -14.15 -14.32 9.19
C ILE A 18 -15.53 -14.11 9.83
N GLY A 19 -15.82 -12.88 10.27
CA GLY A 19 -17.12 -12.54 10.86
C GLY A 19 -18.28 -12.45 9.85
N ASN A 20 -17.97 -12.33 8.53
CA ASN A 20 -18.95 -12.17 7.47
C ASN A 20 -18.53 -12.96 6.23
N ARG A 21 -18.59 -14.30 6.33
CA ARG A 21 -18.11 -15.21 5.28
C ARG A 21 -18.75 -15.03 3.93
N ASP A 22 -20.01 -14.60 3.88
CA ASP A 22 -20.83 -14.39 2.69
C ASP A 22 -20.61 -13.01 2.03
N LYS A 23 -19.86 -12.11 2.66
CA LYS A 23 -19.61 -10.76 2.13
C LYS A 23 -18.26 -10.65 1.43
N GLU A 24 -18.22 -9.86 0.35
CA GLU A 24 -16.94 -9.40 -0.21
C GLU A 24 -16.28 -8.45 0.78
N VAL A 25 -14.99 -8.66 1.02
CA VAL A 25 -14.18 -7.77 1.86
C VAL A 25 -13.00 -7.26 1.04
N VAL A 26 -12.91 -5.95 0.91
CA VAL A 26 -11.81 -5.27 0.21
C VAL A 26 -11.00 -4.47 1.21
N CYS A 27 -9.70 -4.65 1.20
CA CYS A 27 -8.74 -3.94 2.03
C CYS A 27 -7.93 -2.95 1.19
N PHE A 28 -8.04 -1.66 1.46
CA PHE A 28 -7.17 -0.65 0.87
C PHE A 28 -5.97 -0.40 1.77
N THR A 29 -4.76 -0.59 1.25
CA THR A 29 -3.53 -0.40 2.00
C THR A 29 -2.39 0.10 1.11
N GLY A 30 -1.46 0.86 1.68
CA GLY A 30 -0.20 1.18 1.02
C GLY A 30 0.83 0.07 1.21
N ASP A 31 1.87 0.07 0.36
CA ASP A 31 2.99 -0.87 0.41
C ASP A 31 3.71 -0.87 1.77
N GLY A 32 3.97 0.29 2.36
CA GLY A 32 4.55 0.41 3.69
C GLY A 32 3.62 -0.07 4.81
N GLY A 33 2.31 0.21 4.69
CA GLY A 33 1.31 -0.24 5.66
C GLY A 33 1.12 -1.75 5.66
N PHE A 34 1.07 -2.34 4.47
CA PHE A 34 0.92 -3.80 4.31
C PHE A 34 2.12 -4.56 4.91
N GLN A 35 3.34 -4.04 4.72
CA GLN A 35 4.55 -4.68 5.27
C GLN A 35 4.60 -4.74 6.80
N MET A 36 3.80 -3.96 7.52
CA MET A 36 3.78 -4.01 8.98
C MET A 36 3.22 -5.33 9.52
N ASN A 37 2.35 -5.99 8.76
CA ASN A 37 1.70 -7.25 9.15
C ASN A 37 1.64 -8.25 7.98
N ILE A 38 2.69 -8.29 7.17
CA ILE A 38 2.78 -9.14 5.98
C ILE A 38 2.64 -10.64 6.31
N GLN A 39 3.06 -11.05 7.51
CA GLN A 39 2.96 -12.42 8.02
C GLN A 39 1.52 -12.89 8.19
N GLU A 40 0.55 -11.98 8.31
CA GLU A 40 -0.87 -12.33 8.42
C GLU A 40 -1.45 -12.92 7.12
N MET A 41 -0.66 -12.92 6.04
CA MET A 41 -0.98 -13.71 4.84
C MET A 41 -1.16 -15.20 5.19
N ALA A 42 -0.33 -15.74 6.09
CA ALA A 42 -0.49 -17.10 6.57
C ALA A 42 -1.84 -17.31 7.28
N THR A 43 -2.22 -16.35 8.15
CA THR A 43 -3.52 -16.39 8.83
C THR A 43 -4.68 -16.37 7.84
N ALA A 44 -4.62 -15.47 6.83
CA ALA A 44 -5.67 -15.35 5.83
C ALA A 44 -5.84 -16.63 4.99
N VAL A 45 -4.73 -17.27 4.60
CA VAL A 45 -4.75 -18.53 3.83
C VAL A 45 -5.27 -19.67 4.68
N VAL A 46 -4.74 -19.87 5.90
CA VAL A 46 -5.16 -20.94 6.80
C VAL A 46 -6.63 -20.83 7.20
N GLN A 47 -7.14 -19.62 7.33
CA GLN A 47 -8.54 -19.35 7.65
C GLN A 47 -9.46 -19.35 6.42
N GLU A 48 -8.94 -19.63 5.23
CA GLU A 48 -9.70 -19.55 3.97
C GLU A 48 -10.49 -18.23 3.91
N ALA A 49 -9.79 -17.12 4.11
CA ALA A 49 -10.35 -15.76 4.14
C ALA A 49 -10.02 -15.02 2.84
N PRO A 50 -10.83 -15.15 1.77
CA PRO A 50 -10.60 -14.49 0.49
C PRO A 50 -10.88 -12.99 0.61
N VAL A 51 -9.89 -12.25 1.06
CA VAL A 51 -9.86 -10.78 1.11
C VAL A 51 -9.20 -10.28 -0.17
N ILE A 52 -9.81 -9.30 -0.85
CA ILE A 52 -9.18 -8.58 -1.94
C ILE A 52 -8.35 -7.44 -1.35
N ILE A 53 -7.03 -7.51 -1.49
CA ILE A 53 -6.09 -6.53 -0.96
C ILE A 53 -5.69 -5.59 -2.10
N CYS A 54 -6.28 -4.39 -2.15
CA CYS A 54 -5.87 -3.30 -3.04
C CYS A 54 -4.64 -2.63 -2.44
N LEU A 55 -3.45 -3.02 -2.91
CA LEU A 55 -2.17 -2.55 -2.42
C LEU A 55 -1.64 -1.44 -3.32
N PHE A 56 -1.60 -0.20 -2.83
CA PHE A 56 -1.07 0.95 -3.55
C PHE A 56 0.43 1.08 -3.30
N ASN A 57 1.22 0.78 -4.34
CA ASN A 57 2.67 0.78 -4.27
C ASN A 57 3.24 2.05 -4.92
N ASN A 58 3.76 2.96 -4.11
CA ASN A 58 4.51 4.13 -4.54
C ASN A 58 6.00 4.08 -4.16
N TYR A 59 6.47 2.99 -3.57
CA TYR A 59 7.83 2.76 -3.08
C TYR A 59 8.26 3.64 -1.90
N TYR A 60 7.31 4.31 -1.24
CA TYR A 60 7.60 5.25 -0.16
C TYR A 60 6.63 5.11 1.02
N LEU A 61 7.08 5.53 2.18
CA LEU A 61 6.17 5.93 3.26
C LEU A 61 5.50 7.25 2.84
N GLY A 62 4.42 7.13 2.04
CA GLY A 62 3.85 8.23 1.27
C GLY A 62 3.46 9.43 2.11
N MET A 63 2.75 9.23 3.23
CA MET A 63 2.35 10.34 4.11
C MET A 63 3.54 11.05 4.75
N VAL A 64 4.57 10.32 5.16
CA VAL A 64 5.79 10.94 5.71
C VAL A 64 6.52 11.74 4.63
N ARG A 65 6.64 11.18 3.42
CA ARG A 65 7.22 11.87 2.26
C ARG A 65 6.44 13.14 1.92
N GLN A 66 5.11 13.10 1.93
CA GLN A 66 4.25 14.26 1.70
C GLN A 66 4.49 15.37 2.72
N MET A 67 4.61 15.05 4.00
CA MET A 67 4.95 16.02 5.03
C MET A 67 6.31 16.66 4.76
N GLN A 68 7.31 15.87 4.39
CA GLN A 68 8.63 16.37 4.03
C GLN A 68 8.58 17.27 2.78
N GLN A 69 7.73 16.93 1.83
CA GLN A 69 7.54 17.73 0.61
C GLN A 69 6.92 19.10 0.90
N LEU A 70 5.84 19.10 1.66
CA LEU A 70 5.03 20.30 1.88
C LEU A 70 5.64 21.24 2.95
N PHE A 71 6.22 20.68 4.01
CA PHE A 71 6.56 21.45 5.21
C PHE A 71 8.06 21.48 5.56
N TYR A 72 8.88 20.63 4.93
CA TYR A 72 10.30 20.50 5.25
C TYR A 72 11.23 20.71 4.05
N GLY A 73 10.78 21.50 3.06
CA GLY A 73 11.61 21.90 1.91
C GLY A 73 12.11 20.73 1.05
N LYS A 74 11.29 19.67 0.91
CA LYS A 74 11.61 18.45 0.14
C LYS A 74 12.88 17.72 0.62
N ARG A 75 13.20 17.82 1.90
CA ARG A 75 14.26 17.04 2.53
C ARG A 75 13.75 15.64 2.84
N TYR A 76 13.87 14.75 1.86
CA TYR A 76 13.39 13.38 1.95
C TYR A 76 14.37 12.49 2.72
N GLU A 77 13.99 12.06 3.92
CA GLU A 77 14.80 11.20 4.79
C GLU A 77 13.99 9.99 5.23
N ALA A 78 14.61 8.80 5.18
CA ALA A 78 14.08 7.54 5.67
C ALA A 78 12.70 7.12 5.14
N THR A 79 12.25 7.64 4.00
CA THR A 79 10.91 7.37 3.44
C THR A 79 10.93 6.46 2.23
N CYS A 80 12.07 6.32 1.54
CA CYS A 80 12.19 5.46 0.37
C CYS A 80 12.35 3.99 0.78
N LEU A 81 11.39 3.16 0.42
CA LEU A 81 11.37 1.73 0.76
C LEU A 81 12.27 0.87 -0.16
N ARG A 82 12.79 1.45 -1.26
CA ARG A 82 13.80 0.81 -2.13
C ARG A 82 15.24 1.11 -1.75
N ARG A 83 15.47 1.99 -0.77
CA ARG A 83 16.81 2.49 -0.43
C ARG A 83 17.78 1.35 -0.07
N ARG A 84 19.00 1.42 -0.60
CA ARG A 84 20.13 0.55 -0.28
C ARG A 84 21.30 1.39 0.21
N ARG A 85 22.28 0.74 0.85
CA ARG A 85 23.53 1.38 1.29
C ARG A 85 24.28 2.11 0.18
N THR A 86 24.16 1.62 -1.04
CA THR A 86 24.79 2.18 -2.25
C THR A 86 24.06 3.39 -2.83
N CYS A 87 22.88 3.74 -2.33
CA CYS A 87 22.16 4.91 -2.81
C CYS A 87 22.86 6.20 -2.37
N PRO A 88 22.84 7.26 -3.21
CA PRO A 88 23.40 8.55 -2.87
C PRO A 88 22.80 9.11 -1.57
N ALA A 89 23.63 9.74 -0.72
CA ALA A 89 23.16 10.37 0.52
C ALA A 89 22.10 11.45 0.24
N ASN A 90 22.26 12.21 -0.85
CA ASN A 90 21.37 13.32 -1.23
C ASN A 90 20.39 12.90 -2.33
N CYS A 91 19.84 11.69 -2.29
CA CYS A 91 18.85 11.22 -3.25
C CYS A 91 17.61 12.10 -3.20
N LYS A 92 17.26 12.73 -4.33
CA LYS A 92 16.11 13.65 -4.43
C LYS A 92 14.81 12.97 -4.94
N GLY A 93 14.87 11.69 -5.27
CA GLY A 93 13.71 10.97 -5.78
C GLY A 93 14.07 9.77 -6.65
N PRO A 94 13.07 9.06 -7.15
CA PRO A 94 13.27 7.88 -7.96
C PRO A 94 13.88 8.24 -9.33
N ASN A 95 14.71 7.34 -9.84
CA ASN A 95 15.28 7.39 -11.18
C ASN A 95 15.55 5.97 -11.70
N ALA A 96 15.97 5.85 -12.96
CA ALA A 96 16.18 4.56 -13.61
C ALA A 96 17.26 3.68 -12.95
N SER A 97 18.16 4.25 -12.15
CA SER A 97 19.19 3.50 -11.43
C SER A 97 18.76 3.04 -10.02
N CYS A 98 17.53 3.30 -9.61
CA CYS A 98 17.06 2.85 -8.32
C CYS A 98 17.05 1.32 -8.21
N PRO A 99 17.43 0.75 -7.04
CA PRO A 99 17.29 -0.67 -6.80
C PRO A 99 15.84 -1.15 -6.98
N PRO A 100 15.63 -2.43 -7.32
CA PRO A 100 14.29 -3.00 -7.30
C PRO A 100 13.69 -2.94 -5.90
N TYR A 101 12.37 -2.83 -5.83
CA TYR A 101 11.65 -2.90 -4.57
C TYR A 101 11.65 -4.34 -4.04
N THR A 102 11.73 -4.46 -2.74
CA THR A 102 11.60 -5.74 -2.04
C THR A 102 10.70 -5.54 -0.82
N PRO A 103 9.73 -6.43 -0.61
CA PRO A 103 9.47 -7.66 -1.37
C PRO A 103 8.80 -7.42 -2.73
N ASP A 104 8.88 -8.40 -3.63
CA ASP A 104 7.96 -8.52 -4.76
C ASP A 104 6.63 -9.06 -4.20
N PHE A 105 5.58 -8.24 -4.19
CA PHE A 105 4.30 -8.60 -3.56
C PHE A 105 3.56 -9.70 -4.30
N ILE A 106 3.78 -9.84 -5.61
CA ILE A 106 3.17 -10.91 -6.39
C ILE A 106 3.84 -12.25 -6.08
N ALA A 107 5.17 -12.28 -6.05
CA ALA A 107 5.93 -13.46 -5.64
C ALA A 107 5.64 -13.83 -4.18
N LEU A 108 5.49 -12.83 -3.32
CA LEU A 108 5.10 -13.01 -1.92
C LEU A 108 3.73 -13.68 -1.80
N ALA A 109 2.70 -13.17 -2.47
CA ALA A 109 1.37 -13.77 -2.46
C ALA A 109 1.44 -15.25 -2.83
N LYS A 110 2.13 -15.57 -3.93
CA LYS A 110 2.33 -16.95 -4.39
C LYS A 110 3.05 -17.82 -3.36
N SER A 111 4.04 -17.29 -2.64
CA SER A 111 4.79 -18.03 -1.63
C SER A 111 3.93 -18.42 -0.42
N TYR A 112 2.85 -17.69 -0.16
CA TYR A 112 1.86 -18.02 0.87
C TYR A 112 0.71 -18.89 0.34
N GLY A 113 0.68 -19.23 -0.95
CA GLY A 113 -0.47 -19.93 -1.56
C GLY A 113 -1.66 -19.02 -1.82
N ALA A 114 -1.41 -17.72 -1.93
CA ALA A 114 -2.40 -16.69 -2.25
C ALA A 114 -2.25 -16.23 -3.70
N HIS A 115 -3.18 -15.39 -4.17
CA HIS A 115 -3.20 -14.88 -5.53
C HIS A 115 -2.57 -13.48 -5.61
N GLY A 116 -1.97 -13.15 -6.76
CA GLY A 116 -1.32 -11.85 -6.96
C GLY A 116 -1.45 -11.36 -8.39
N ILE A 117 -1.93 -10.13 -8.54
CA ILE A 117 -2.14 -9.44 -9.82
C ILE A 117 -1.43 -8.09 -9.73
N ARG A 118 -0.68 -7.70 -10.77
CA ARG A 118 -0.06 -6.37 -10.85
C ARG A 118 -0.76 -5.53 -11.90
N VAL A 119 -1.14 -4.31 -11.52
CA VAL A 119 -1.80 -3.32 -12.36
C VAL A 119 -0.87 -2.12 -12.52
N GLU A 120 -0.46 -1.86 -13.76
CA GLU A 120 0.44 -0.75 -14.11
C GLU A 120 -0.30 0.35 -14.90
N LYS A 121 -1.51 0.05 -15.40
CA LYS A 121 -2.31 0.96 -16.21
C LYS A 121 -3.74 1.01 -15.72
N GLU A 122 -4.37 2.16 -15.87
CA GLU A 122 -5.75 2.39 -15.44
C GLU A 122 -6.76 1.48 -16.16
N GLU A 123 -6.54 1.21 -17.44
CA GLU A 123 -7.40 0.34 -18.24
C GLU A 123 -7.48 -1.11 -17.72
N ASP A 124 -6.48 -1.57 -16.96
CA ASP A 124 -6.41 -2.94 -16.43
C ASP A 124 -7.11 -3.10 -15.07
N ILE A 125 -7.54 -2.00 -14.43
CA ILE A 125 -8.11 -2.03 -13.06
C ILE A 125 -9.34 -2.92 -12.99
N GLN A 126 -10.31 -2.74 -13.92
CA GLN A 126 -11.57 -3.48 -13.87
C GLN A 126 -11.33 -4.98 -14.07
N ALA A 127 -10.49 -5.35 -15.02
CA ALA A 127 -10.15 -6.74 -15.29
C ALA A 127 -9.48 -7.41 -14.07
N ALA A 128 -8.57 -6.70 -13.40
CA ALA A 128 -7.90 -7.20 -12.19
C ALA A 128 -8.90 -7.42 -11.02
N LEU A 129 -9.86 -6.52 -10.85
CA LEU A 129 -10.90 -6.66 -9.82
C LEU A 129 -11.84 -7.83 -10.14
N ASP A 130 -12.22 -8.00 -11.40
CA ASP A 130 -13.08 -9.09 -11.82
C ASP A 130 -12.36 -10.45 -11.70
N GLU A 131 -11.08 -10.51 -12.06
CA GLU A 131 -10.25 -11.69 -11.85
C GLU A 131 -10.13 -12.02 -10.34
N ALA A 132 -9.84 -11.04 -9.50
CA ALA A 132 -9.70 -11.25 -8.05
C ALA A 132 -10.96 -11.81 -7.41
N ARG A 133 -12.16 -11.45 -7.91
CA ARG A 133 -13.44 -11.99 -7.43
C ARG A 133 -13.67 -13.45 -7.78
N THR A 134 -12.93 -13.98 -8.74
CA THR A 134 -13.04 -15.43 -9.09
C THR A 134 -12.33 -16.31 -8.07
N TYR A 135 -11.39 -15.77 -7.30
CA TYR A 135 -10.63 -16.51 -6.29
C TYR A 135 -11.40 -16.50 -4.96
N THR A 136 -11.87 -17.67 -4.54
CA THR A 136 -12.71 -17.84 -3.34
C THR A 136 -12.04 -18.63 -2.23
N ASP A 137 -10.83 -19.10 -2.46
CA ASP A 137 -10.08 -20.03 -1.61
C ASP A 137 -9.01 -19.33 -0.74
N ALA A 138 -8.44 -18.22 -1.24
CA ALA A 138 -7.34 -17.52 -0.59
C ALA A 138 -7.40 -16.01 -0.85
N PRO A 139 -6.67 -15.19 -0.09
CA PRO A 139 -6.60 -13.76 -0.35
C PRO A 139 -5.93 -13.45 -1.69
N THR A 140 -6.31 -12.33 -2.29
CA THR A 140 -5.72 -11.82 -3.53
C THR A 140 -5.09 -10.48 -3.31
N ILE A 141 -3.80 -10.32 -3.63
CA ILE A 141 -3.14 -9.01 -3.69
C ILE A 141 -3.31 -8.46 -5.11
N ILE A 142 -3.95 -7.30 -5.24
CA ILE A 142 -3.89 -6.48 -6.44
C ILE A 142 -2.93 -5.35 -6.16
N GLU A 143 -1.74 -5.39 -6.75
CA GLU A 143 -0.71 -4.36 -6.60
C GLU A 143 -0.89 -3.28 -7.66
N PHE A 144 -1.37 -2.12 -7.25
CA PHE A 144 -1.49 -0.95 -8.10
C PHE A 144 -0.22 -0.12 -8.04
N MET A 145 0.45 0.02 -9.18
CA MET A 145 1.63 0.86 -9.31
C MET A 145 1.21 2.32 -9.47
N ILE A 146 1.43 3.13 -8.42
CA ILE A 146 1.00 4.53 -8.41
C ILE A 146 2.18 5.50 -8.43
N SER A 147 1.92 6.76 -8.80
CA SER A 147 2.92 7.81 -8.82
C SER A 147 3.51 8.06 -7.42
N THR A 148 4.84 8.22 -7.37
CA THR A 148 5.54 8.59 -6.13
C THR A 148 5.31 10.04 -5.72
N ASP A 149 4.84 10.88 -6.62
CA ASP A 149 4.63 12.32 -6.40
C ASP A 149 3.17 12.65 -6.10
N GLU A 150 2.29 11.64 -6.14
CA GLU A 150 0.89 11.83 -5.76
C GLU A 150 0.79 12.19 -4.27
N ILE A 151 -0.03 13.19 -3.96
CA ILE A 151 -0.25 13.66 -2.59
C ILE A 151 -1.74 13.59 -2.23
N VAL A 152 -2.01 13.35 -0.95
CA VAL A 152 -3.38 13.30 -0.43
C VAL A 152 -3.81 14.72 -0.06
N LEU A 153 -4.85 15.20 -0.71
CA LEU A 153 -5.46 16.50 -0.47
C LEU A 153 -6.97 16.34 -0.20
N PRO A 154 -7.59 17.23 0.52
CA PRO A 154 -7.05 18.42 1.18
C PRO A 154 -6.19 18.10 2.41
N MET A 155 -5.26 18.99 2.76
CA MET A 155 -4.39 18.84 3.92
C MET A 155 -4.26 20.15 4.71
N VAL A 156 -4.20 20.04 6.03
CA VAL A 156 -3.94 21.16 6.95
C VAL A 156 -2.60 20.93 7.64
N LYS A 157 -1.74 21.95 7.65
CA LYS A 157 -0.49 21.89 8.41
C LYS A 157 -0.81 21.77 9.90
N SER A 158 -0.08 20.93 10.61
CA SER A 158 -0.25 20.78 12.06
C SER A 158 -0.13 22.13 12.77
N GLY A 159 -1.14 22.44 13.62
CA GLY A 159 -1.24 23.70 14.34
C GLY A 159 -1.97 24.83 13.60
N ASN A 160 -2.25 24.67 12.30
CA ASN A 160 -3.01 25.66 11.55
C ASN A 160 -4.51 25.42 11.63
N PRO A 161 -5.34 26.50 11.47
CA PRO A 161 -6.79 26.34 11.41
C PRO A 161 -7.23 25.71 10.07
N MET A 162 -8.44 25.12 10.06
CA MET A 162 -9.04 24.53 8.88
C MET A 162 -9.23 25.52 7.72
N SER A 163 -9.30 26.81 8.00
CA SER A 163 -9.39 27.86 6.99
C SER A 163 -8.11 28.01 6.14
N GLU A 164 -6.99 27.46 6.62
CA GLU A 164 -5.70 27.46 5.91
C GLU A 164 -5.40 26.09 5.24
N MET A 165 -6.46 25.42 4.80
CA MET A 165 -6.37 24.13 4.13
C MET A 165 -5.67 24.25 2.77
N ILE A 166 -4.71 23.33 2.52
CA ILE A 166 -4.06 23.17 1.21
C ILE A 166 -4.99 22.34 0.35
N LEU A 167 -5.41 22.91 -0.79
CA LEU A 167 -6.38 22.29 -1.71
C LEU A 167 -5.76 21.83 -3.03
N LYS A 168 -4.57 22.36 -3.37
CA LYS A 168 -3.87 22.10 -4.64
C LYS A 168 -2.36 22.13 -4.43
#